data_25461cf44ad14784e83156083db3cd44
#
_entry.id   25461cf44ad14784e83156083db3cd44
#
_cell.length_a   1.000
_cell.length_b   1.000
_cell.length_c   1.000
_cell.angle_alpha   90.00
_cell.angle_beta   90.00
_cell.angle_gamma   90.00
#
_symmetry.space_group_name_H-M   'P 1'
#
loop_
_entity.id
_entity.type
_entity.pdbx_description
1 polymer ?
#
loop_
_entity_poly.entity_id
_entity_poly.type
_entity_poly.pdbx_seq_one_letter_code
_entity_poly.pdbx_strand_id
1 'polypeptide(L)'
;MEKVQKIKKQKGGFQVAEQKSEFLAAHEELVEQVLQNQPEDEYLYDLAELFKVFGDSTRIKILYALFESELCVSDIAQILNLNQSAVSHQLRILKDAKLVKFKRSGKSIFYSLDDDHVRTILSMGMDHVEE
;
A
#
# COMPACT_ATOMS: atom_id res chain seq x y z
N MET A 1 19.11 3.01 -2.78
CA MET A 1 19.18 1.56 -2.73
C MET A 1 20.60 1.07 -2.88
N GLU A 2 20.89 0.01 -2.24
CA GLU A 2 22.22 -0.53 -2.20
C GLU A 2 22.52 -1.44 -3.35
N LYS A 3 23.79 -1.57 -3.62
CA LYS A 3 24.24 -2.45 -4.70
C LYS A 3 25.01 -3.61 -4.14
N VAL A 4 24.76 -4.79 -4.66
CA VAL A 4 25.52 -5.95 -4.31
C VAL A 4 26.81 -5.90 -5.12
N GLN A 5 27.93 -6.06 -4.44
CA GLN A 5 29.19 -6.09 -5.12
C GLN A 5 29.40 -7.43 -5.81
N LYS A 6 30.03 -7.37 -6.96
CA LYS A 6 30.31 -8.58 -7.70
C LYS A 6 31.48 -9.33 -7.10
N ILE A 7 31.35 -10.63 -7.10
CA ILE A 7 32.43 -11.50 -6.62
C ILE A 7 33.28 -11.88 -7.83
N LYS A 8 34.57 -11.66 -7.72
CA LYS A 8 35.48 -12.04 -8.78
C LYS A 8 35.85 -13.50 -8.65
N LYS A 9 35.90 -14.21 -9.75
CA LYS A 9 36.34 -15.59 -9.75
C LYS A 9 37.83 -15.65 -9.68
N GLN A 10 38.34 -16.54 -8.86
CA GLN A 10 39.76 -16.74 -8.71
C GLN A 10 40.08 -18.20 -8.65
N LYS A 11 41.36 -18.49 -8.78
CA LYS A 11 41.83 -19.87 -8.78
C LYS A 11 42.82 -20.04 -7.65
N GLY A 12 42.90 -21.27 -7.13
CA GLY A 12 43.79 -21.57 -6.04
C GLY A 12 43.12 -21.48 -4.68
N GLY A 13 43.50 -22.30 -3.75
CA GLY A 13 42.84 -22.40 -2.45
C GLY A 13 42.88 -21.13 -1.64
N PHE A 14 44.03 -20.49 -1.59
CA PHE A 14 44.19 -19.28 -0.81
C PHE A 14 43.34 -18.15 -1.38
N GLN A 15 43.35 -17.98 -2.68
CA GLN A 15 42.58 -16.94 -3.33
C GLN A 15 41.10 -17.21 -3.24
N VAL A 16 40.68 -18.46 -3.27
CA VAL A 16 39.29 -18.83 -3.11
C VAL A 16 38.80 -18.48 -1.70
N ALA A 17 39.58 -18.78 -0.69
CA ALA A 17 39.25 -18.46 0.70
C ALA A 17 39.17 -16.95 0.90
N GLU A 18 40.10 -16.20 0.32
CA GLU A 18 40.12 -14.76 0.41
C GLU A 18 38.90 -14.16 -0.27
N GLN A 19 38.55 -14.71 -1.43
CA GLN A 19 37.37 -14.25 -2.17
C GLN A 19 36.09 -14.54 -1.41
N LYS A 20 36.00 -15.71 -0.75
CA LYS A 20 34.85 -16.01 0.08
C LYS A 20 34.74 -15.05 1.26
N SER A 21 35.90 -14.69 1.84
CA SER A 21 35.89 -13.70 2.92
C SER A 21 35.44 -12.36 2.45
N GLU A 22 35.85 -11.92 1.26
CA GLU A 22 35.39 -10.69 0.65
C GLU A 22 33.90 -10.73 0.35
N PHE A 23 33.42 -11.88 -0.13
CA PHE A 23 32.00 -12.05 -0.41
C PHE A 23 31.18 -11.92 0.88
N LEU A 24 31.62 -12.58 1.95
CA LEU A 24 30.91 -12.52 3.23
C LEU A 24 30.92 -11.10 3.78
N ALA A 25 32.03 -10.38 3.67
CA ALA A 25 32.10 -9.00 4.13
C ALA A 25 31.15 -8.10 3.34
N ALA A 26 31.10 -8.25 2.02
CA ALA A 26 30.19 -7.49 1.17
C ALA A 26 28.74 -7.84 1.49
N HIS A 27 28.47 -9.11 1.75
CA HIS A 27 27.12 -9.56 2.11
C HIS A 27 26.70 -8.98 3.47
N GLU A 28 27.59 -8.99 4.45
CA GLU A 28 27.29 -8.41 5.76
C GLU A 28 27.05 -6.92 5.67
N GLU A 29 27.84 -6.23 4.84
CA GLU A 29 27.66 -4.80 4.63
C GLU A 29 26.31 -4.51 4.00
N LEU A 30 25.90 -5.30 3.01
CA LEU A 30 24.60 -5.17 2.38
C LEU A 30 23.47 -5.37 3.37
N VAL A 31 23.55 -6.42 4.18
CA VAL A 31 22.54 -6.70 5.20
C VAL A 31 22.44 -5.54 6.18
N GLU A 32 23.59 -5.04 6.62
CA GLU A 32 23.62 -3.91 7.53
C GLU A 32 22.95 -2.67 6.95
N GLN A 33 23.25 -2.38 5.70
CA GLN A 33 22.65 -1.24 5.02
C GLN A 33 21.14 -1.38 4.89
N VAL A 34 20.67 -2.57 4.55
CA VAL A 34 19.25 -2.84 4.44
C VAL A 34 18.57 -2.66 5.81
N LEU A 35 19.20 -3.19 6.86
CA LEU A 35 18.65 -3.05 8.22
C LEU A 35 18.59 -1.60 8.65
N GLN A 36 19.61 -0.82 8.33
CA GLN A 36 19.65 0.58 8.71
C GLN A 36 18.59 1.41 7.99
N ASN A 37 18.20 1.00 6.79
CA ASN A 37 17.22 1.71 5.99
C ASN A 37 15.79 1.21 6.15
N GLN A 38 15.59 0.18 6.98
CA GLN A 38 14.24 -0.32 7.23
C GLN A 38 13.46 0.66 8.07
N PRO A 39 12.19 0.90 7.74
CA PRO A 39 11.31 1.63 8.65
C PRO A 39 11.16 0.83 9.94
N GLU A 40 10.76 1.51 11.00
CA GLU A 40 10.44 0.82 12.24
C GLU A 40 9.27 -0.13 12.04
N ASP A 41 9.28 -1.23 12.76
CA ASP A 41 8.26 -2.28 12.64
C ASP A 41 6.85 -1.74 12.82
N GLU A 42 6.68 -0.77 13.70
CA GLU A 42 5.38 -0.16 13.94
C GLU A 42 4.79 0.44 12.66
N TYR A 43 5.62 1.14 11.89
CA TYR A 43 5.16 1.71 10.63
C TYR A 43 4.88 0.64 9.59
N LEU A 44 5.65 -0.42 9.59
CA LEU A 44 5.43 -1.54 8.67
C LEU A 44 4.11 -2.25 8.97
N TYR A 45 3.80 -2.42 10.25
CA TYR A 45 2.53 -3.02 10.66
C TYR A 45 1.36 -2.13 10.26
N ASP A 46 1.49 -0.82 10.45
CA ASP A 46 0.45 0.13 10.06
C ASP A 46 0.22 0.12 8.55
N LEU A 47 1.31 0.03 7.80
CA LEU A 47 1.22 -0.04 6.33
C LEU A 47 0.52 -1.33 5.90
N ALA A 48 0.84 -2.44 6.56
CA ALA A 48 0.19 -3.72 6.26
C ALA A 48 -1.31 -3.63 6.54
N GLU A 49 -1.71 -2.99 7.66
CA GLU A 49 -3.12 -2.81 7.99
C GLU A 49 -3.82 -1.94 6.95
N LEU A 50 -3.14 -0.91 6.47
CA LEU A 50 -3.68 -0.06 5.41
C LEU A 50 -3.99 -0.88 4.15
N PHE A 51 -3.03 -1.69 3.70
CA PHE A 51 -3.24 -2.51 2.52
C PHE A 51 -4.31 -3.57 2.73
N LYS A 52 -4.48 -4.03 3.96
CA LYS A 52 -5.54 -4.96 4.28
C LYS A 52 -6.92 -4.32 4.07
N VAL A 53 -7.05 -3.05 4.42
CA VAL A 53 -8.30 -2.31 4.20
C VAL A 53 -8.55 -2.17 2.70
N PHE A 54 -7.53 -1.88 1.91
CA PHE A 54 -7.66 -1.84 0.45
C PHE A 54 -7.99 -3.21 -0.14
N GLY A 55 -7.59 -4.28 0.52
CA GLY A 55 -7.64 -5.63 -0.04
C GLY A 55 -9.02 -6.30 -0.03
N ASP A 56 -10.09 -5.54 -0.04
CA ASP A 56 -11.45 -6.06 -0.09
C ASP A 56 -12.14 -5.53 -1.34
N SER A 57 -12.76 -6.42 -2.12
CA SER A 57 -13.33 -6.03 -3.41
C SER A 57 -14.46 -5.01 -3.28
N THR A 58 -15.30 -5.13 -2.26
CA THR A 58 -16.38 -4.17 -2.06
C THR A 58 -15.81 -2.80 -1.72
N ARG A 59 -14.82 -2.75 -0.85
CA ARG A 59 -14.19 -1.48 -0.49
C ARG A 59 -13.48 -0.84 -1.69
N ILE A 60 -12.82 -1.65 -2.50
CA ILE A 60 -12.18 -1.14 -3.73
C ILE A 60 -13.23 -0.53 -4.66
N LYS A 61 -14.37 -1.19 -4.82
CA LYS A 61 -15.44 -0.66 -5.66
C LYS A 61 -15.96 0.67 -5.13
N ILE A 62 -16.11 0.80 -3.83
CA ILE A 62 -16.52 2.06 -3.22
C ILE A 62 -15.50 3.15 -3.50
N LEU A 63 -14.23 2.85 -3.28
CA LEU A 63 -13.16 3.82 -3.51
C LEU A 63 -13.13 4.29 -4.96
N TYR A 64 -13.33 3.37 -5.91
CA TYR A 64 -13.35 3.76 -7.32
C TYR A 64 -14.59 4.58 -7.69
N ALA A 65 -15.72 4.32 -7.04
CA ALA A 65 -16.88 5.18 -7.23
C ALA A 65 -16.57 6.60 -6.74
N LEU A 66 -15.93 6.72 -5.59
CA LEU A 66 -15.53 8.00 -5.03
C LEU A 66 -14.38 8.67 -5.80
N PHE A 67 -13.62 7.89 -6.54
CA PHE A 67 -12.60 8.43 -7.43
C PHE A 67 -13.23 9.33 -8.49
N GLU A 68 -14.44 8.97 -8.92
CA GLU A 68 -15.17 9.73 -9.94
C GLU A 68 -15.89 10.95 -9.40
N SER A 69 -16.46 10.85 -8.18
CA SER A 69 -17.31 11.91 -7.66
C SER A 69 -17.53 11.74 -6.17
N GLU A 70 -17.88 12.85 -5.52
CA GLU A 70 -18.46 12.79 -4.17
C GLU A 70 -19.84 12.14 -4.26
N LEU A 71 -20.14 11.27 -3.33
CA LEU A 71 -21.38 10.49 -3.37
C LEU A 71 -21.93 10.30 -1.96
N CYS A 72 -23.24 10.23 -1.86
CA CYS A 72 -23.90 9.86 -0.62
C CYS A 72 -24.07 8.34 -0.56
N VAL A 73 -24.49 7.83 0.59
CA VAL A 73 -24.65 6.39 0.78
C VAL A 73 -25.62 5.78 -0.23
N SER A 74 -26.73 6.46 -0.49
CA SER A 74 -27.73 5.91 -1.41
C SER A 74 -27.19 5.83 -2.85
N ASP A 75 -26.37 6.80 -3.25
CA ASP A 75 -25.72 6.75 -4.57
C ASP A 75 -24.80 5.55 -4.70
N ILE A 76 -23.98 5.36 -3.69
CA ILE A 76 -23.03 4.25 -3.69
C ILE A 76 -23.76 2.91 -3.69
N ALA A 77 -24.81 2.81 -2.87
CA ALA A 77 -25.62 1.60 -2.79
C ALA A 77 -26.22 1.26 -4.16
N GLN A 78 -26.69 2.28 -4.86
CA GLN A 78 -27.26 2.10 -6.17
C GLN A 78 -26.19 1.67 -7.19
N ILE A 79 -25.04 2.35 -7.18
CA ILE A 79 -23.95 2.05 -8.10
C ILE A 79 -23.46 0.61 -7.91
N LEU A 80 -23.31 0.19 -6.65
CA LEU A 80 -22.77 -1.13 -6.34
C LEU A 80 -23.84 -2.22 -6.26
N ASN A 81 -25.11 -1.85 -6.33
CA ASN A 81 -26.23 -2.77 -6.15
C ASN A 81 -26.14 -3.48 -4.79
N LEU A 82 -25.98 -2.69 -3.75
CA LEU A 82 -25.94 -3.16 -2.37
C LEU A 82 -26.95 -2.38 -1.55
N ASN A 83 -27.31 -2.92 -0.38
CA ASN A 83 -28.17 -2.14 0.51
C ASN A 83 -27.37 -1.07 1.25
N GLN A 84 -28.06 -0.08 1.76
CA GLN A 84 -27.42 1.07 2.39
C GLN A 84 -26.68 0.69 3.68
N SER A 85 -27.20 -0.28 4.41
CA SER A 85 -26.52 -0.74 5.64
C SER A 85 -25.15 -1.33 5.33
N ALA A 86 -25.04 -2.13 4.28
CA ALA A 86 -23.78 -2.72 3.89
C ALA A 86 -22.78 -1.64 3.47
N VAL A 87 -23.25 -0.66 2.69
CA VAL A 87 -22.40 0.45 2.26
C VAL A 87 -21.94 1.27 3.46
N SER A 88 -22.86 1.61 4.36
CA SER A 88 -22.51 2.38 5.57
C SER A 88 -21.47 1.68 6.41
N HIS A 89 -21.58 0.37 6.55
CA HIS A 89 -20.60 -0.42 7.30
C HIS A 89 -19.22 -0.34 6.66
N GLN A 90 -19.14 -0.48 5.36
CA GLN A 90 -17.87 -0.40 4.64
C GLN A 90 -17.29 1.02 4.69
N LEU A 91 -18.14 2.02 4.58
CA LEU A 91 -17.68 3.42 4.66
C LEU A 91 -17.11 3.74 6.05
N ARG A 92 -17.66 3.14 7.09
CA ARG A 92 -17.11 3.32 8.43
C ARG A 92 -15.69 2.77 8.51
N ILE A 93 -15.46 1.58 7.95
CA ILE A 93 -14.13 0.97 7.93
C ILE A 93 -13.17 1.88 7.17
N LEU A 94 -13.60 2.37 6.01
CA LEU A 94 -12.76 3.25 5.18
C LEU A 94 -12.47 4.57 5.87
N LYS A 95 -13.45 5.13 6.58
CA LYS A 95 -13.26 6.38 7.30
C LYS A 95 -12.30 6.19 8.48
N ASP A 96 -12.44 5.11 9.20
CA ASP A 96 -11.55 4.81 10.34
C ASP A 96 -10.12 4.60 9.87
N ALA A 97 -9.92 4.11 8.66
CA ALA A 97 -8.60 3.95 8.05
C ALA A 97 -8.12 5.23 7.36
N LYS A 98 -8.90 6.30 7.42
CA LYS A 98 -8.58 7.61 6.84
C LYS A 98 -8.43 7.58 5.33
N LEU A 99 -9.18 6.72 4.68
CA LEU A 99 -9.20 6.64 3.22
C LEU A 99 -10.32 7.46 2.61
N VAL A 100 -11.38 7.70 3.37
CA VAL A 100 -12.48 8.56 2.95
C VAL A 100 -12.79 9.57 4.06
N LYS A 101 -13.39 10.65 3.66
CA LYS A 101 -13.91 11.67 4.56
C LYS A 101 -15.33 11.99 4.14
N PHE A 102 -16.05 12.71 4.98
CA PHE A 102 -17.40 13.10 4.64
C PHE A 102 -17.66 14.55 5.03
N LYS A 103 -18.67 15.12 4.43
CA LYS A 103 -19.18 16.42 4.82
C LYS A 103 -20.70 16.37 4.75
N ARG A 104 -21.32 17.14 5.62
CA ARG A 104 -22.77 17.29 5.61
C ARG A 104 -23.15 18.45 4.71
N SER A 105 -24.14 18.24 3.85
CA SER A 105 -24.71 19.29 3.03
C SER A 105 -26.22 19.14 3.12
N GLY A 106 -26.84 20.04 3.89
CA GLY A 106 -28.25 19.93 4.19
C GLY A 106 -28.55 18.68 5.00
N LYS A 107 -29.43 17.84 4.48
CA LYS A 107 -29.80 16.58 5.13
C LYS A 107 -28.95 15.41 4.67
N SER A 108 -28.10 15.65 3.70
CA SER A 108 -27.31 14.59 3.08
C SER A 108 -25.87 14.62 3.59
N ILE A 109 -25.26 13.45 3.62
CA ILE A 109 -23.83 13.30 3.93
C ILE A 109 -23.16 12.78 2.69
N PHE A 110 -22.15 13.51 2.22
CA PHE A 110 -21.39 13.15 1.02
C PHE A 110 -20.02 12.68 1.40
N TYR A 111 -19.64 11.57 0.83
CA TYR A 111 -18.31 10.98 1.04
C TYR A 111 -17.41 11.30 -0.13
N SER A 112 -16.11 11.42 0.15
CA SER A 112 -15.10 11.65 -0.87
C SER A 112 -13.81 10.97 -0.42
N LEU A 113 -12.88 10.78 -1.35
CA LEU A 113 -11.56 10.27 -0.98
C LEU A 113 -10.88 11.28 -0.06
N ASP A 114 -10.13 10.78 0.92
CA ASP A 114 -9.57 11.63 1.96
C ASP A 114 -8.59 12.64 1.41
N ASP A 115 -7.68 12.20 0.56
CA ASP A 115 -6.68 13.08 -0.03
C ASP A 115 -6.13 12.49 -1.32
N ASP A 116 -5.15 13.18 -1.89
CA ASP A 116 -4.54 12.76 -3.15
C ASP A 116 -3.71 11.50 -3.03
N HIS A 117 -3.24 11.18 -1.83
CA HIS A 117 -2.50 9.92 -1.62
C HIS A 117 -3.38 8.73 -1.95
N VAL A 118 -4.65 8.77 -1.57
CA VAL A 118 -5.58 7.67 -1.84
C VAL A 118 -5.75 7.49 -3.34
N ARG A 119 -5.91 8.61 -4.06
CA ARG A 119 -6.01 8.57 -5.52
C ARG A 119 -4.77 7.97 -6.15
N THR A 120 -3.62 8.37 -5.68
CA THR A 120 -2.35 7.89 -6.22
C THR A 120 -2.19 6.40 -6.00
N ILE A 121 -2.52 5.91 -4.80
CA ILE A 121 -2.43 4.48 -4.50
C ILE A 121 -3.34 3.68 -5.43
N LEU A 122 -4.59 4.13 -5.61
CA LEU A 122 -5.54 3.46 -6.49
C LEU A 122 -5.06 3.45 -7.94
N SER A 123 -4.58 4.61 -8.42
CA SER A 123 -4.11 4.74 -9.80
C SER A 123 -2.90 3.86 -10.06
N MET A 124 -1.94 3.87 -9.16
CA MET A 124 -0.73 3.07 -9.30
C MET A 124 -1.05 1.58 -9.25
N GLY A 125 -1.94 1.19 -8.34
CA GLY A 125 -2.38 -0.19 -8.26
C GLY A 125 -3.07 -0.64 -9.55
N MET A 126 -3.94 0.20 -10.09
CA MET A 126 -4.63 -0.13 -11.32
C MET A 126 -3.67 -0.23 -12.49
N ASP A 127 -2.73 0.71 -12.59
CA ASP A 127 -1.72 0.66 -13.67
C ASP A 127 -0.94 -0.65 -13.61
N HIS A 128 -0.59 -1.09 -12.41
CA HIS A 128 0.14 -2.33 -12.24
C HIS A 128 -0.70 -3.55 -12.68
N VAL A 129 -1.97 -3.55 -12.32
CA VAL A 129 -2.88 -4.66 -12.66
C VAL A 129 -3.11 -4.74 -14.17
N GLU A 130 -3.13 -3.60 -14.84
CA GLU A 130 -3.39 -3.54 -16.28
C GLU A 130 -2.16 -3.77 -17.16
N GLU A 131 -1.00 -3.88 -16.58
CA GLU A 131 0.24 -4.14 -17.34
C GLU A 131 0.17 -5.41 -18.15
#